data_2473eeaa6d2a6410679df475eb0d57f4
#
_entry.id   2473eeaa6d2a6410679df475eb0d57f4
#
_cell.length_a   1.000
_cell.length_b   1.000
_cell.length_c   1.000
_cell.angle_alpha   90.00
_cell.angle_beta   90.00
_cell.angle_gamma   90.00
#
_symmetry.space_group_name_H-M   'P 1'
#
loop_
_entity.id
_entity.type
_entity.pdbx_description
1 polymer ?
#
loop_
_entity_poly.entity_id
_entity_poly.type
_entity_poly.pdbx_seq_one_letter_code
_entity_poly.pdbx_strand_id
1 'polypeptide(L)'
;TLNNAASSLDVLLTNMILEEEDKVIFPEGEYTLPMTLPLDKSITLQGAGQSQTIVNGHISVNSPSGGSVALTVSDMTLKGTDNSSAHGLIGMIGTGKDIVKLTNCKLDGGAVTAQTAAVGVRMESVGAELSLTNTDIDVNYYGIGLRNKEQVLDITGGTFTAWGAIMTSAGSMSPSDGTLANTNTRITAKDATFISRTLLNGKSNSYGAVILQEKYNGVTADFTNCELRAVDGLDPLINATQA
;
A
#
# COMPACT_ATOMS: atom_id res chain seq x y z
N THR A 1 -2.47 -5.58 -30.25
CA THR A 1 -3.76 -6.01 -29.69
C THR A 1 -3.77 -7.53 -29.65
N LEU A 2 -3.48 -8.12 -28.49
CA LEU A 2 -3.64 -9.56 -28.28
C LEU A 2 -5.14 -9.85 -28.16
N ASN A 3 -5.73 -10.38 -29.22
CA ASN A 3 -7.16 -10.72 -29.30
C ASN A 3 -7.51 -12.08 -28.65
N ASN A 4 -6.62 -12.68 -27.89
CA ASN A 4 -6.95 -13.83 -27.04
C ASN A 4 -6.85 -13.35 -25.60
N ALA A 5 -8.02 -13.18 -24.97
CA ALA A 5 -8.07 -13.07 -23.53
C ALA A 5 -7.34 -14.29 -22.97
N ALA A 6 -6.14 -14.08 -22.45
CA ALA A 6 -5.49 -15.11 -21.67
C ALA A 6 -6.43 -15.42 -20.51
N SER A 7 -6.77 -16.68 -20.30
CA SER A 7 -7.68 -17.11 -19.24
C SER A 7 -7.10 -16.86 -17.84
N SER A 8 -5.86 -16.41 -17.78
CA SER A 8 -5.20 -15.98 -16.55
C SER A 8 -4.12 -14.94 -16.87
N LEU A 9 -3.98 -13.96 -16.00
CA LEU A 9 -2.96 -12.91 -16.11
C LEU A 9 -1.54 -13.47 -15.97
N ASP A 10 -1.37 -14.59 -15.26
CA ASP A 10 -0.10 -15.27 -15.10
C ASP A 10 0.45 -15.80 -16.43
N VAL A 11 -0.41 -16.28 -17.31
CA VAL A 11 0.01 -16.67 -18.67
C VAL A 11 0.49 -15.46 -19.46
N LEU A 12 -0.17 -14.33 -19.30
CA LEU A 12 0.19 -13.08 -19.96
C LEU A 12 1.51 -12.52 -19.40
N LEU A 13 1.64 -12.47 -18.10
CA LEU A 13 2.81 -11.89 -17.41
C LEU A 13 4.02 -12.84 -17.36
N THR A 14 3.78 -14.16 -17.31
CA THR A 14 4.86 -15.16 -17.36
C THR A 14 5.47 -15.30 -18.76
N ASN A 15 4.69 -15.04 -19.80
CA ASN A 15 5.14 -15.15 -21.19
C ASN A 15 5.44 -13.79 -21.85
N MET A 16 5.09 -12.67 -21.21
CA MET A 16 5.51 -11.35 -21.65
C MET A 16 6.84 -10.99 -20.97
N ILE A 17 7.81 -10.66 -21.78
CA ILE A 17 8.98 -9.95 -21.29
C ILE A 17 8.53 -8.50 -21.13
N LEU A 18 8.20 -8.10 -19.88
CA LEU A 18 7.94 -6.70 -19.58
C LEU A 18 9.25 -5.93 -19.71
N GLU A 19 9.22 -4.90 -20.52
CA GLU A 19 10.33 -3.97 -20.70
C GLU A 19 10.12 -2.74 -19.80
N GLU A 20 11.18 -1.96 -19.62
CA GLU A 20 11.10 -0.70 -18.89
C GLU A 20 10.07 0.25 -19.55
N GLU A 21 9.23 0.88 -18.75
CA GLU A 21 8.15 1.79 -19.15
C GLU A 21 6.96 1.14 -19.89
N ASP A 22 6.85 -0.18 -19.89
CA ASP A 22 5.71 -0.86 -20.49
C ASP A 22 4.40 -0.47 -19.81
N LYS A 23 3.35 -0.40 -20.64
CA LYS A 23 1.97 -0.17 -20.20
C LYS A 23 1.10 -1.38 -20.48
N VAL A 24 0.57 -1.97 -19.42
CA VAL A 24 -0.41 -3.06 -19.50
C VAL A 24 -1.81 -2.50 -19.29
N ILE A 25 -2.70 -2.69 -20.26
CA ILE A 25 -4.09 -2.25 -20.20
C ILE A 25 -4.99 -3.45 -19.97
N PHE A 26 -5.75 -3.42 -18.88
CA PHE A 26 -6.74 -4.41 -18.51
C PHE A 26 -8.13 -3.93 -18.93
N PRO A 27 -8.82 -4.60 -19.86
CA PRO A 27 -10.23 -4.35 -20.10
C PRO A 27 -11.08 -4.57 -18.85
N GLU A 28 -12.37 -4.32 -18.96
CA GLU A 28 -13.34 -4.75 -17.95
C GLU A 28 -13.25 -6.25 -17.74
N GLY A 29 -13.21 -6.69 -16.48
CA GLY A 29 -13.14 -8.09 -16.11
C GLY A 29 -12.41 -8.33 -14.79
N GLU A 30 -12.37 -9.60 -14.41
CA GLU A 30 -11.66 -10.07 -13.23
C GLU A 30 -10.46 -10.92 -13.66
N TYR A 31 -9.30 -10.58 -13.10
CA TYR A 31 -8.00 -11.17 -13.43
C TYR A 31 -7.36 -11.73 -12.16
N THR A 32 -6.57 -12.78 -12.30
CA THR A 32 -5.82 -13.33 -11.17
C THR A 32 -4.33 -13.27 -11.46
N LEU A 33 -3.59 -12.62 -10.55
CA LEU A 33 -2.13 -12.68 -10.55
C LEU A 33 -1.66 -14.02 -9.97
N PRO A 34 -0.52 -14.58 -10.41
CA PRO A 34 0.18 -15.57 -9.60
C PRO A 34 0.42 -14.97 -8.21
N MET A 35 0.54 -15.82 -7.19
CA MET A 35 0.53 -15.48 -5.75
C MET A 35 1.15 -14.12 -5.39
N THR A 36 2.27 -13.77 -6.00
CA THR A 36 2.89 -12.44 -5.89
C THR A 36 3.59 -12.14 -7.19
N LEU A 37 3.28 -11.00 -7.79
CA LEU A 37 3.97 -10.53 -8.98
C LEU A 37 5.14 -9.63 -8.58
N PRO A 38 6.39 -10.07 -8.70
CA PRO A 38 7.54 -9.22 -8.47
C PRO A 38 7.77 -8.30 -9.67
N LEU A 39 7.94 -7.01 -9.42
CA LEU A 39 8.25 -6.02 -10.44
C LEU A 39 9.63 -5.41 -10.16
N ASP A 40 10.56 -5.60 -11.07
CA ASP A 40 11.90 -5.02 -11.05
C ASP A 40 12.13 -3.98 -12.15
N LYS A 41 11.07 -3.60 -12.84
CA LYS A 41 11.06 -2.60 -13.91
C LYS A 41 9.93 -1.61 -13.69
N SER A 42 10.10 -0.39 -14.17
CA SER A 42 9.07 0.63 -14.13
C SER A 42 7.99 0.30 -15.14
N ILE A 43 6.75 0.13 -14.67
CA ILE A 43 5.62 -0.20 -15.52
C ILE A 43 4.37 0.57 -15.14
N THR A 44 3.42 0.63 -16.08
CA THR A 44 2.09 1.17 -15.86
C THR A 44 1.04 0.08 -16.03
N LEU A 45 0.15 -0.07 -15.04
CA LEU A 45 -1.03 -0.92 -15.08
C LEU A 45 -2.27 -0.03 -15.13
N GLN A 46 -3.11 -0.19 -16.14
CA GLN A 46 -4.33 0.60 -16.27
C GLN A 46 -5.56 -0.29 -16.48
N GLY A 47 -6.57 -0.12 -15.63
CA GLY A 47 -7.87 -0.75 -15.80
C GLY A 47 -8.86 0.10 -16.58
N ALA A 48 -10.08 -0.41 -16.72
CA ALA A 48 -11.21 0.28 -17.32
C ALA A 48 -12.00 1.14 -16.32
N GLY A 49 -11.81 0.91 -15.03
CA GLY A 49 -12.45 1.60 -13.93
C GLY A 49 -12.33 0.80 -12.63
N GLN A 50 -12.40 1.47 -11.49
CA GLN A 50 -12.25 0.84 -10.17
C GLN A 50 -13.26 -0.30 -9.92
N SER A 51 -14.50 -0.18 -10.41
CA SER A 51 -15.52 -1.22 -10.30
C SER A 51 -15.59 -2.17 -11.50
N GLN A 52 -14.84 -1.89 -12.57
CA GLN A 52 -14.90 -2.62 -13.84
C GLN A 52 -13.72 -3.58 -13.98
N THR A 53 -12.55 -3.23 -13.47
CA THR A 53 -11.36 -4.07 -13.54
C THR A 53 -10.94 -4.48 -12.13
N ILE A 54 -10.99 -5.78 -11.86
CA ILE A 54 -10.59 -6.37 -10.59
C ILE A 54 -9.38 -7.26 -10.82
N VAL A 55 -8.30 -7.01 -10.12
CA VAL A 55 -7.07 -7.81 -10.19
C VAL A 55 -6.83 -8.47 -8.84
N ASN A 56 -7.01 -9.78 -8.79
CA ASN A 56 -6.80 -10.59 -7.59
C ASN A 56 -5.32 -10.94 -7.44
N GLY A 57 -4.71 -10.62 -6.29
CA GLY A 57 -3.33 -10.98 -6.00
C GLY A 57 -2.53 -9.87 -5.29
N HIS A 58 -1.22 -9.98 -5.38
CA HIS A 58 -0.28 -9.10 -4.69
C HIS A 58 0.82 -8.64 -5.65
N ILE A 59 1.31 -7.42 -5.46
CA ILE A 59 2.39 -6.83 -6.26
C ILE A 59 3.56 -6.46 -5.35
N SER A 60 4.77 -6.86 -5.71
CA SER A 60 5.99 -6.42 -5.03
C SER A 60 6.84 -5.59 -5.98
N VAL A 61 7.14 -4.35 -5.60
CA VAL A 61 8.10 -3.48 -6.30
C VAL A 61 9.45 -3.69 -5.64
N ASN A 62 10.46 -3.98 -6.44
CA ASN A 62 11.76 -4.41 -5.93
C ASN A 62 12.91 -3.74 -6.72
N SER A 63 13.17 -2.48 -6.43
CA SER A 63 14.25 -1.74 -7.05
C SER A 63 15.63 -2.30 -6.65
N PRO A 64 16.57 -2.43 -7.59
CA PRO A 64 17.93 -2.84 -7.29
C PRO A 64 18.68 -1.74 -6.52
N SER A 65 19.73 -2.12 -5.81
CA SER A 65 20.58 -1.17 -5.08
C SER A 65 21.11 -0.07 -6.00
N GLY A 66 20.92 1.19 -5.60
CA GLY A 66 21.30 2.36 -6.38
C GLY A 66 20.39 2.66 -7.57
N GLY A 67 19.39 1.83 -7.83
CA GLY A 67 18.38 2.04 -8.86
C GLY A 67 17.07 2.58 -8.32
N SER A 68 16.12 2.77 -9.22
CA SER A 68 14.74 3.16 -8.91
C SER A 68 13.77 2.41 -9.82
N VAL A 69 12.65 1.95 -9.25
CA VAL A 69 11.57 1.30 -9.99
C VAL A 69 10.26 2.02 -9.67
N ALA A 70 9.49 2.34 -10.70
CA ALA A 70 8.21 3.00 -10.59
C ALA A 70 7.06 2.10 -11.05
N LEU A 71 6.08 1.88 -10.17
CA LEU A 71 4.80 1.27 -10.49
C LEU A 71 3.72 2.35 -10.53
N THR A 72 3.09 2.54 -11.67
CA THR A 72 1.90 3.37 -11.80
C THR A 72 0.68 2.50 -12.02
N VAL A 73 -0.35 2.66 -11.21
CA VAL A 73 -1.63 1.92 -11.33
C VAL A 73 -2.77 2.90 -11.42
N SER A 74 -3.69 2.67 -12.34
CA SER A 74 -4.91 3.50 -12.43
C SER A 74 -6.16 2.69 -12.75
N ASP A 75 -7.28 3.20 -12.28
CA ASP A 75 -8.62 2.79 -12.70
C ASP A 75 -8.91 1.30 -12.50
N MET A 76 -8.53 0.73 -11.35
CA MET A 76 -8.79 -0.68 -11.02
C MET A 76 -8.88 -0.95 -9.52
N THR A 77 -9.41 -2.11 -9.18
CA THR A 77 -9.32 -2.70 -7.85
C THR A 77 -8.23 -3.76 -7.81
N LEU A 78 -7.28 -3.64 -6.89
CA LEU A 78 -6.39 -4.73 -6.50
C LEU A 78 -6.96 -5.40 -5.24
N LYS A 79 -7.22 -6.72 -5.33
CA LYS A 79 -7.92 -7.47 -4.28
C LYS A 79 -7.04 -8.59 -3.72
N GLY A 80 -6.94 -8.64 -2.40
CA GLY A 80 -6.22 -9.70 -1.68
C GLY A 80 -6.98 -11.02 -1.74
N THR A 81 -6.27 -12.10 -2.03
CA THR A 81 -6.86 -13.44 -2.22
C THR A 81 -6.50 -14.42 -1.14
N ASP A 82 -5.36 -14.25 -0.48
CA ASP A 82 -4.86 -15.21 0.50
C ASP A 82 -3.98 -14.55 1.58
N ASN A 83 -3.64 -15.34 2.58
CA ASN A 83 -2.82 -14.93 3.72
C ASN A 83 -1.31 -15.17 3.51
N SER A 84 -0.87 -15.54 2.32
CA SER A 84 0.52 -15.93 2.07
C SER A 84 1.46 -14.75 1.81
N SER A 85 0.93 -13.59 1.41
CA SER A 85 1.76 -12.42 1.17
C SER A 85 2.49 -11.96 2.44
N ALA A 86 3.79 -11.78 2.32
CA ALA A 86 4.61 -11.22 3.39
C ALA A 86 4.60 -9.68 3.41
N HIS A 87 4.09 -9.04 2.34
CA HIS A 87 4.29 -7.61 2.11
C HIS A 87 2.99 -6.82 1.84
N GLY A 88 1.82 -7.42 2.07
CA GLY A 88 0.52 -6.79 1.81
C GLY A 88 0.09 -6.87 0.35
N LEU A 89 -0.89 -6.06 -0.06
CA LEU A 89 -1.36 -5.99 -1.44
C LEU A 89 -0.30 -5.39 -2.38
N ILE A 90 0.37 -4.35 -1.91
CA ILE A 90 1.53 -3.77 -2.60
C ILE A 90 2.69 -3.69 -1.60
N GLY A 91 3.78 -4.38 -1.91
CA GLY A 91 5.04 -4.33 -1.17
C GLY A 91 6.07 -3.49 -1.92
N MET A 92 6.64 -2.49 -1.26
CA MET A 92 7.77 -1.69 -1.73
C MET A 92 9.00 -2.19 -0.98
N ILE A 93 9.69 -3.20 -1.54
CA ILE A 93 10.66 -4.03 -0.82
C ILE A 93 12.08 -3.95 -1.39
N GLY A 94 12.30 -3.05 -2.35
CA GLY A 94 13.57 -2.89 -3.01
C GLY A 94 14.70 -2.44 -2.09
N THR A 95 15.91 -2.71 -2.51
CA THR A 95 17.14 -2.18 -1.88
C THR A 95 17.54 -0.82 -2.43
N GLY A 96 16.93 -0.38 -3.53
CA GLY A 96 16.96 0.95 -4.09
C GLY A 96 15.69 1.73 -3.74
N LYS A 97 15.31 2.69 -4.59
CA LYS A 97 14.15 3.55 -4.38
C LYS A 97 12.92 3.02 -5.10
N ASP A 98 11.93 2.55 -4.37
CA ASP A 98 10.63 2.18 -4.93
C ASP A 98 9.70 3.40 -5.00
N ILE A 99 9.00 3.54 -6.11
CA ILE A 99 8.02 4.58 -6.35
C ILE A 99 6.70 3.92 -6.75
N VAL A 100 5.62 4.24 -6.04
CA VAL A 100 4.27 3.75 -6.37
C VAL A 100 3.32 4.92 -6.50
N LYS A 101 2.56 4.94 -7.60
CA LYS A 101 1.51 5.93 -7.85
C LYS A 101 0.20 5.22 -8.13
N LEU A 102 -0.83 5.49 -7.32
CA LEU A 102 -2.17 4.95 -7.52
C LEU A 102 -3.14 6.10 -7.79
N THR A 103 -3.95 5.96 -8.83
CA THR A 103 -4.97 6.96 -9.19
C THR A 103 -6.30 6.27 -9.49
N ASN A 104 -7.38 6.71 -8.85
CA ASN A 104 -8.71 6.13 -8.98
C ASN A 104 -8.71 4.60 -8.75
N CYS A 105 -7.99 4.14 -7.73
CA CYS A 105 -7.83 2.73 -7.41
C CYS A 105 -8.56 2.35 -6.12
N LYS A 106 -8.82 1.05 -5.96
CA LYS A 106 -9.19 0.47 -4.67
C LYS A 106 -8.20 -0.64 -4.31
N LEU A 107 -7.68 -0.61 -3.10
CA LEU A 107 -6.98 -1.74 -2.49
C LEU A 107 -7.96 -2.43 -1.53
N ASP A 108 -8.41 -3.62 -1.90
CA ASP A 108 -9.41 -4.39 -1.16
C ASP A 108 -8.75 -5.63 -0.54
N GLY A 109 -8.59 -5.65 0.76
CA GLY A 109 -8.02 -6.79 1.49
C GLY A 109 -8.94 -8.01 1.54
N GLY A 110 -10.22 -7.85 1.21
CA GLY A 110 -11.18 -8.95 1.24
C GLY A 110 -11.22 -9.66 2.59
N ALA A 111 -11.14 -11.00 2.57
CA ALA A 111 -11.12 -11.85 3.76
C ALA A 111 -9.71 -12.12 4.32
N VAL A 112 -8.68 -11.46 3.82
CA VAL A 112 -7.30 -11.65 4.30
C VAL A 112 -7.15 -11.14 5.72
N THR A 113 -6.72 -12.00 6.63
CA THR A 113 -6.62 -11.73 8.08
C THR A 113 -5.20 -11.83 8.65
N ALA A 114 -4.28 -12.50 7.95
CA ALA A 114 -2.89 -12.57 8.38
C ALA A 114 -2.28 -11.15 8.39
N GLN A 115 -1.68 -10.75 9.50
CA GLN A 115 -1.19 -9.37 9.69
C GLN A 115 -0.25 -8.89 8.58
N THR A 116 0.58 -9.77 8.04
CA THR A 116 1.50 -9.42 6.97
C THR A 116 0.81 -9.22 5.62
N ALA A 117 -0.18 -10.03 5.31
CA ALA A 117 -0.94 -9.99 4.06
C ALA A 117 -2.08 -8.97 4.09
N ALA A 118 -2.66 -8.70 5.27
CA ALA A 118 -3.78 -7.78 5.47
C ALA A 118 -3.37 -6.29 5.50
N VAL A 119 -2.30 -5.93 4.81
CA VAL A 119 -1.79 -4.56 4.67
C VAL A 119 -2.08 -4.08 3.25
N GLY A 120 -2.52 -2.85 3.09
CA GLY A 120 -2.74 -2.25 1.76
C GLY A 120 -1.41 -2.00 1.06
N VAL A 121 -0.61 -1.06 1.56
CA VAL A 121 0.73 -0.78 1.03
C VAL A 121 1.76 -0.88 2.15
N ARG A 122 2.82 -1.63 1.92
CA ARG A 122 3.93 -1.77 2.86
C ARG A 122 5.21 -1.18 2.26
N MET A 123 5.66 -0.08 2.83
CA MET A 123 6.84 0.66 2.39
C MET A 123 8.04 0.20 3.22
N GLU A 124 8.90 -0.63 2.65
CA GLU A 124 10.11 -1.16 3.32
C GLU A 124 11.42 -0.61 2.73
N SER A 125 11.41 -0.13 1.49
CA SER A 125 12.60 0.47 0.88
C SER A 125 12.91 1.85 1.47
N VAL A 126 14.20 2.17 1.56
CA VAL A 126 14.68 3.50 1.95
C VAL A 126 14.30 4.50 0.86
N GLY A 127 13.79 5.67 1.26
CA GLY A 127 13.41 6.71 0.32
C GLY A 127 12.22 6.37 -0.56
N ALA A 128 11.43 5.32 -0.21
CA ALA A 128 10.23 4.96 -0.96
C ALA A 128 9.27 6.14 -1.07
N GLU A 129 8.64 6.28 -2.23
CA GLU A 129 7.63 7.31 -2.50
C GLU A 129 6.30 6.66 -2.88
N LEU A 130 5.25 6.97 -2.12
CA LEU A 130 3.88 6.55 -2.38
C LEU A 130 2.99 7.75 -2.60
N SER A 131 2.36 7.82 -3.77
CA SER A 131 1.36 8.84 -4.09
C SER A 131 0.01 8.21 -4.37
N LEU A 132 -1.02 8.67 -3.68
CA LEU A 132 -2.39 8.19 -3.80
C LEU A 132 -3.31 9.34 -4.18
N THR A 133 -4.04 9.20 -5.29
CA THR A 133 -5.03 10.17 -5.73
C THR A 133 -6.38 9.48 -5.91
N ASN A 134 -7.41 9.94 -5.21
CA ASN A 134 -8.76 9.34 -5.26
C ASN A 134 -8.72 7.81 -5.13
N THR A 135 -7.90 7.31 -4.20
CA THR A 135 -7.67 5.88 -4.01
C THR A 135 -8.22 5.45 -2.66
N ASP A 136 -9.02 4.39 -2.67
CA ASP A 136 -9.59 3.81 -1.47
C ASP A 136 -8.74 2.62 -1.00
N ILE A 137 -8.59 2.47 0.31
CA ILE A 137 -7.95 1.31 0.93
C ILE A 137 -8.90 0.73 1.97
N ASP A 138 -9.26 -0.55 1.80
CA ASP A 138 -10.11 -1.30 2.73
C ASP A 138 -9.44 -2.62 3.08
N VAL A 139 -8.75 -2.67 4.21
CA VAL A 139 -7.94 -3.81 4.63
C VAL A 139 -8.08 -4.09 6.12
N ASN A 140 -7.71 -5.28 6.55
CA ASN A 140 -7.96 -5.72 7.92
C ASN A 140 -6.88 -5.32 8.93
N TYR A 141 -5.69 -4.90 8.50
CA TYR A 141 -4.61 -4.53 9.43
C TYR A 141 -4.16 -3.09 9.20
N TYR A 142 -3.09 -2.85 8.46
CA TYR A 142 -2.67 -1.48 8.16
C TYR A 142 -3.07 -1.08 6.75
N GLY A 143 -3.63 0.12 6.58
CA GLY A 143 -3.84 0.70 5.27
C GLY A 143 -2.49 0.96 4.60
N ILE A 144 -1.64 1.74 5.25
CA ILE A 144 -0.30 2.07 4.78
C ILE A 144 0.67 1.93 5.95
N GLY A 145 1.71 1.12 5.75
CA GLY A 145 2.80 0.93 6.73
C GLY A 145 4.11 1.53 6.23
N LEU A 146 4.58 2.60 6.88
CA LEU A 146 5.89 3.20 6.65
C LEU A 146 6.90 2.56 7.59
N ARG A 147 7.92 1.89 7.07
CA ARG A 147 8.81 1.03 7.87
C ARG A 147 10.29 1.34 7.72
N ASN A 148 10.65 2.43 7.03
CA ASN A 148 12.03 2.81 6.84
C ASN A 148 12.18 4.34 6.83
N LYS A 149 13.39 4.82 6.66
CA LYS A 149 13.74 6.25 6.65
C LYS A 149 13.53 6.89 5.28
N GLU A 150 13.45 8.22 5.28
CA GLU A 150 13.41 9.06 4.08
C GLU A 150 12.19 8.78 3.19
N GLN A 151 11.13 8.17 3.75
CA GLN A 151 9.94 7.82 3.00
C GLN A 151 9.02 9.02 2.80
N VAL A 152 8.35 9.04 1.66
CA VAL A 152 7.38 10.09 1.31
C VAL A 152 6.03 9.45 1.03
N LEU A 153 5.00 9.94 1.71
CA LEU A 153 3.60 9.57 1.49
C LEU A 153 2.80 10.82 1.16
N ASP A 154 2.26 10.88 -0.04
CA ASP A 154 1.39 11.94 -0.49
C ASP A 154 -0.01 11.37 -0.84
N ILE A 155 -1.05 11.90 -0.19
CA ILE A 155 -2.45 11.47 -0.34
C ILE A 155 -3.30 12.66 -0.75
N THR A 156 -4.14 12.48 -1.77
CA THR A 156 -5.18 13.43 -2.16
C THR A 156 -6.49 12.70 -2.42
N GLY A 157 -7.48 12.95 -1.57
CA GLY A 157 -8.77 12.26 -1.62
C GLY A 157 -8.69 10.80 -1.18
N GLY A 158 -9.82 10.10 -1.25
CA GLY A 158 -9.94 8.68 -0.92
C GLY A 158 -10.32 8.39 0.53
N THR A 159 -10.70 7.13 0.76
CA THR A 159 -11.12 6.60 2.06
C THR A 159 -10.22 5.44 2.46
N PHE A 160 -9.68 5.50 3.66
CA PHE A 160 -8.72 4.53 4.19
C PHE A 160 -9.32 3.83 5.40
N THR A 161 -9.89 2.65 5.21
CA THR A 161 -10.51 1.84 6.26
C THR A 161 -9.60 0.69 6.63
N ALA A 162 -9.10 0.69 7.87
CA ALA A 162 -8.16 -0.32 8.35
C ALA A 162 -8.15 -0.36 9.88
N TRP A 163 -7.48 -1.34 10.49
CA TRP A 163 -7.20 -1.30 11.92
C TRP A 163 -6.35 -0.06 12.29
N GLY A 164 -5.33 0.27 11.48
CA GLY A 164 -4.64 1.54 11.46
C GLY A 164 -4.50 2.00 10.03
N ALA A 165 -5.14 3.10 9.63
CA ALA A 165 -5.14 3.54 8.24
C ALA A 165 -3.73 3.96 7.77
N ILE A 166 -2.99 4.67 8.63
CA ILE A 166 -1.57 4.98 8.44
C ILE A 166 -0.81 4.56 9.69
N MET A 167 0.31 3.90 9.52
CA MET A 167 1.20 3.55 10.62
C MET A 167 2.66 3.77 10.25
N THR A 168 3.38 4.53 11.08
CA THR A 168 4.83 4.51 11.10
C THR A 168 5.27 3.45 12.11
N SER A 169 5.99 2.43 11.66
CA SER A 169 6.34 1.29 12.51
C SER A 169 7.81 1.25 12.83
N ALA A 170 8.09 1.38 14.10
CA ALA A 170 9.38 1.05 14.67
C ALA A 170 9.49 -0.42 15.10
N GLY A 171 8.36 -1.11 15.22
CA GLY A 171 8.24 -2.27 16.11
C GLY A 171 8.94 -3.56 15.71
N SER A 172 9.26 -3.79 14.45
CA SER A 172 9.88 -5.06 14.05
C SER A 172 11.07 -4.92 13.10
N MET A 173 11.39 -3.69 12.73
CA MET A 173 12.54 -3.37 11.90
C MET A 173 13.36 -2.23 12.53
N SER A 174 13.58 -2.36 13.85
CA SER A 174 14.74 -1.66 14.41
C SER A 174 15.95 -2.21 13.66
N PRO A 175 16.62 -1.38 12.86
CA PRO A 175 17.85 -1.83 12.23
C PRO A 175 18.75 -2.34 13.35
N SER A 176 19.35 -3.49 13.15
CA SER A 176 20.29 -4.07 14.12
C SER A 176 21.51 -3.17 14.41
N ASP A 177 21.64 -2.10 13.65
CA ASP A 177 22.72 -1.10 13.73
C ASP A 177 22.36 0.14 14.60
N GLY A 178 21.16 0.18 15.20
CA GLY A 178 20.72 1.31 16.02
C GLY A 178 20.35 2.56 15.24
N THR A 179 20.27 2.50 13.91
CA THR A 179 19.79 3.64 13.11
C THR A 179 18.28 3.82 13.30
N LEU A 180 17.83 5.08 13.28
CA LEU A 180 16.45 5.40 13.55
C LEU A 180 15.60 5.09 12.30
N ALA A 181 14.66 4.16 12.41
CA ALA A 181 13.62 3.99 11.39
C ALA A 181 12.77 5.28 11.30
N ASN A 182 12.18 5.51 10.14
CA ASN A 182 11.33 6.68 9.84
C ASN A 182 12.00 8.07 9.99
N THR A 183 13.32 8.16 10.05
CA THR A 183 14.02 9.45 10.01
C THR A 183 13.77 10.16 8.68
N ASN A 184 13.50 11.47 8.71
CA ASN A 184 13.20 12.29 7.52
C ASN A 184 11.99 11.78 6.70
N THR A 185 11.06 11.11 7.32
CA THR A 185 9.83 10.63 6.67
C THR A 185 8.80 11.77 6.65
N ARG A 186 8.17 11.96 5.49
CA ARG A 186 7.14 12.98 5.29
C ARG A 186 5.82 12.34 4.90
N ILE A 187 4.75 12.76 5.56
CA ILE A 187 3.38 12.38 5.26
C ILE A 187 2.59 13.65 4.95
N THR A 188 1.96 13.71 3.80
CA THR A 188 1.02 14.78 3.42
C THR A 188 -0.29 14.13 3.03
N ALA A 189 -1.39 14.57 3.62
CA ALA A 189 -2.72 14.10 3.28
C ALA A 189 -3.67 15.28 3.13
N LYS A 190 -4.46 15.26 2.07
CA LYS A 190 -5.44 16.29 1.77
C LYS A 190 -6.76 15.69 1.30
N ASP A 191 -7.87 16.24 1.78
CA ASP A 191 -9.23 15.87 1.38
C ASP A 191 -9.53 14.37 1.51
N ALA A 192 -8.94 13.69 2.51
CA ALA A 192 -9.03 12.25 2.71
C ALA A 192 -9.75 11.87 4.00
N THR A 193 -10.33 10.68 4.04
CA THR A 193 -10.99 10.13 5.22
C THR A 193 -10.23 8.90 5.74
N PHE A 194 -9.86 8.91 7.01
CA PHE A 194 -9.17 7.82 7.68
C PHE A 194 -10.07 7.19 8.73
N ILE A 195 -10.34 5.89 8.60
CA ILE A 195 -11.28 5.16 9.43
C ILE A 195 -10.56 4.01 10.13
N SER A 196 -10.52 4.06 11.46
CA SER A 196 -10.07 2.93 12.27
C SER A 196 -11.19 1.94 12.50
N ARG A 197 -10.92 0.66 12.39
CA ARG A 197 -11.87 -0.42 12.69
C ARG A 197 -11.26 -1.54 13.52
N THR A 198 -12.14 -2.35 14.11
CA THR A 198 -11.76 -3.59 14.78
C THR A 198 -11.24 -4.61 13.77
N LEU A 199 -10.22 -5.38 14.13
CA LEU A 199 -9.76 -6.52 13.32
C LEU A 199 -10.88 -7.57 13.17
N LEU A 200 -10.87 -8.32 12.08
CA LEU A 200 -11.83 -9.41 11.85
C LEU A 200 -11.81 -10.48 12.93
N ASN A 201 -10.72 -10.63 13.68
CA ASN A 201 -10.62 -11.52 14.84
C ASN A 201 -11.14 -10.91 16.15
N GLY A 202 -11.81 -9.75 16.09
CA GLY A 202 -12.38 -9.06 17.24
C GLY A 202 -11.40 -8.22 18.06
N LYS A 203 -10.13 -8.14 17.68
CA LYS A 203 -9.16 -7.31 18.40
C LYS A 203 -9.41 -5.83 18.10
N SER A 204 -9.79 -5.07 19.11
CA SER A 204 -10.00 -3.63 19.00
C SER A 204 -8.69 -2.89 18.74
N ASN A 205 -8.79 -1.74 18.06
CA ASN A 205 -7.67 -0.81 17.93
C ASN A 205 -7.70 0.19 19.08
N SER A 206 -6.68 0.15 19.91
CA SER A 206 -6.47 1.14 20.98
C SER A 206 -5.57 2.32 20.54
N TYR A 207 -5.13 2.35 19.28
CA TYR A 207 -4.13 3.30 18.80
C TYR A 207 -4.68 4.40 17.88
N GLY A 208 -5.87 4.22 17.29
CA GLY A 208 -6.50 5.21 16.40
C GLY A 208 -6.29 4.96 14.90
N ALA A 209 -6.81 5.85 14.07
CA ALA A 209 -6.75 5.72 12.61
C ALA A 209 -5.34 6.04 12.05
N VAL A 210 -4.65 6.99 12.66
CA VAL A 210 -3.28 7.38 12.30
C VAL A 210 -2.37 7.15 13.49
N ILE A 211 -1.36 6.30 13.31
CA ILE A 211 -0.44 5.86 14.35
C ILE A 211 0.98 6.34 13.98
N LEU A 212 1.42 7.39 14.66
CA LEU A 212 2.77 7.94 14.51
C LEU A 212 3.60 7.51 15.73
N GLN A 213 4.51 6.58 15.55
CA GLN A 213 5.38 6.13 16.64
C GLN A 213 6.62 7.02 16.73
N GLU A 214 6.71 7.81 17.78
CA GLU A 214 7.73 8.85 17.96
C GLU A 214 9.09 8.37 18.46
N LYS A 215 9.29 7.11 18.72
CA LYS A 215 10.60 6.61 19.19
C LYS A 215 11.75 7.03 18.27
N TYR A 216 11.43 7.59 17.12
CA TYR A 216 12.34 7.90 16.03
C TYR A 216 12.03 9.30 15.50
N ASN A 217 12.71 10.29 16.01
CA ASN A 217 12.59 11.69 15.60
C ASN A 217 12.73 11.84 14.08
N GLY A 218 11.76 12.46 13.43
CA GLY A 218 11.89 12.83 12.02
C GLY A 218 10.72 12.46 11.12
N VAL A 219 9.56 12.16 11.68
CA VAL A 219 8.32 12.10 10.92
C VAL A 219 7.66 13.48 10.96
N THR A 220 7.46 14.07 9.79
CA THR A 220 6.56 15.22 9.62
C THR A 220 5.27 14.77 9.00
N ALA A 221 4.14 15.21 9.54
CA ALA A 221 2.80 14.86 9.04
C ALA A 221 1.94 16.10 8.93
N ASP A 222 1.37 16.34 7.75
CA ASP A 222 0.44 17.42 7.46
C ASP A 222 -0.88 16.84 6.95
N PHE A 223 -1.96 17.14 7.64
CA PHE A 223 -3.31 16.70 7.30
C PHE A 223 -4.20 17.92 7.06
N THR A 224 -4.51 18.22 5.81
CA THR A 224 -5.35 19.35 5.42
C THR A 224 -6.72 18.86 4.98
N ASN A 225 -7.79 19.38 5.58
CA ASN A 225 -9.17 19.03 5.26
C ASN A 225 -9.43 17.51 5.28
N CYS A 226 -8.83 16.81 6.25
CA CYS A 226 -8.99 15.38 6.43
C CYS A 226 -10.00 15.06 7.52
N GLU A 227 -10.71 13.94 7.36
CA GLU A 227 -11.59 13.42 8.38
C GLU A 227 -10.97 12.16 9.01
N LEU A 228 -10.98 12.11 10.35
CA LEU A 228 -10.55 10.94 11.10
C LEU A 228 -11.76 10.39 11.86
N ARG A 229 -12.07 9.11 11.63
CA ARG A 229 -13.17 8.39 12.26
C ARG A 229 -12.70 7.14 12.96
N ALA A 230 -13.31 6.81 14.08
CA ALA A 230 -13.26 5.49 14.66
C ALA A 230 -14.61 4.81 14.43
N VAL A 231 -14.60 3.61 13.88
CA VAL A 231 -15.75 2.72 13.89
C VAL A 231 -15.74 1.98 15.21
N ASP A 232 -16.90 1.76 15.82
CA ASP A 232 -17.05 1.02 17.10
C ASP A 232 -16.75 1.83 18.38
N GLY A 233 -16.83 3.15 18.33
CA GLY A 233 -16.70 4.00 19.54
C GLY A 233 -15.29 4.05 20.12
N LEU A 234 -14.29 3.78 19.33
CA LEU A 234 -12.89 3.85 19.75
C LEU A 234 -12.38 5.30 19.72
N ASP A 235 -11.81 5.77 20.82
CA ASP A 235 -10.93 6.92 20.94
C ASP A 235 -9.48 6.43 20.90
N PRO A 236 -8.53 7.21 20.53
CA PRO A 236 -8.47 8.47 19.83
C PRO A 236 -8.16 8.30 18.33
N LEU A 237 -8.36 9.36 17.60
CA LEU A 237 -8.22 9.39 16.16
C LEU A 237 -6.76 9.45 15.69
N ILE A 238 -5.90 10.09 16.48
CA ILE A 238 -4.44 10.14 16.25
C ILE A 238 -3.74 9.71 17.52
N ASN A 239 -2.81 8.78 17.39
CA ASN A 239 -1.94 8.41 18.49
C ASN A 239 -0.48 8.70 18.10
N ALA A 240 0.12 9.70 18.76
CA ALA A 240 1.54 9.96 18.75
C ALA A 240 2.10 9.48 20.09
N THR A 241 2.75 8.34 20.12
CA THR A 241 3.36 7.82 21.35
C THR A 241 4.77 8.37 21.49
N GLN A 242 4.97 9.19 22.51
CA GLN A 242 6.33 9.52 22.99
C GLN A 242 6.90 8.32 23.74
N ALA A 243 8.08 7.93 23.40
CA ALA A 243 8.85 6.92 24.13
C ALA A 243 9.81 7.59 25.11
#